data_bc0c5ad8f47fe2de6ca55a3e513c11a0
#
_entry.id   bc0c5ad8f47fe2de6ca55a3e513c11a0
#
_cell.length_a   1.000
_cell.length_b   1.000
_cell.length_c   1.000
_cell.angle_alpha   90.00
_cell.angle_beta   90.00
_cell.angle_gamma   90.00
#
_symmetry.space_group_name_H-M   'P 1'
#
loop_
_entity.id
_entity.type
_entity.pdbx_description
1 polymer ?
#
loop_
_entity_poly.entity_id
_entity_poly.type
_entity_poly.pdbx_seq_one_letter_code
_entity_poly.pdbx_strand_id
1 'polypeptide(L)'
;MAGRTLTKTLGSADKAQRLVLSLFFRAALGIERIFHFETLDDVGFALLSGGRRVLSRSRLGGLLRAVKTPAVKAFIRATERLSALRHQVVTLSLDEHAIARFTRKFRIPKGFHTIRNKRMRIEKLFFLYWPAQRRFLQLLVTRGSAGLADLTVVLLRKLRVRVRVSMLRLILDAGAASSHEALCRLHRFYKVVFLIRAPRRPAYVKAWKQLPREAFTRLDEPGRYVGAKRKEIEIAETTTSIKGIGRPVRTIVVRERAMRGKDRWHALFVLHDATTPPLEILHEYRTRQHHEQGYRIGGHDLGFDTAPSGYPKDGPPNRPGFRQGPLALGAWIDALVWEALRELGLSLPKKFHLAHPRTLRRWVLVRDAELIVTPSHLLVVLAFDRRRAWLRPLVQQFNAAQIALPWFGERRVAMGFAAHSQQLPDARPVLPKTAEFGSDSAKLCGGVWC
;
A
#
# COMPACT_ATOMS: atom_id res chain seq x y z
N MET A 1 17.94 9.18 7.69
CA MET A 1 18.34 7.75 7.84
C MET A 1 17.98 6.90 6.64
N ALA A 2 16.74 6.91 6.16
CA ALA A 2 16.30 6.07 5.04
C ALA A 2 17.10 6.29 3.73
N GLY A 3 17.47 7.50 3.38
CA GLY A 3 18.28 7.80 2.21
C GLY A 3 19.70 7.20 2.24
N ARG A 4 20.35 7.17 3.40
CA ARG A 4 21.73 6.67 3.53
C ARG A 4 21.92 5.22 3.10
N THR A 5 20.89 4.37 3.26
CA THR A 5 20.98 2.95 2.88
C THR A 5 20.97 2.74 1.38
N LEU A 6 20.21 3.53 0.63
CA LEU A 6 20.20 3.51 -0.83
C LEU A 6 21.43 4.20 -1.41
N THR A 7 21.93 5.25 -0.76
CA THR A 7 23.15 5.97 -1.14
C THR A 7 24.34 5.03 -1.27
N LYS A 8 24.55 4.14 -0.28
CA LYS A 8 25.63 3.13 -0.32
C LYS A 8 25.55 2.21 -1.54
N THR A 9 24.37 1.98 -2.07
CA THR A 9 24.18 1.09 -3.23
C THR A 9 24.28 1.84 -4.56
N LEU A 10 23.83 3.09 -4.59
CA LEU A 10 23.79 3.92 -5.80
C LEU A 10 25.02 4.82 -5.97
N GLY A 11 25.88 4.87 -4.94
CA GLY A 11 27.11 5.64 -4.93
C GLY A 11 26.94 7.16 -4.78
N SER A 12 25.68 7.65 -4.65
CA SER A 12 25.39 9.07 -4.50
C SER A 12 24.05 9.28 -3.79
N ALA A 13 24.01 10.28 -2.90
CA ALA A 13 22.78 10.71 -2.23
C ALA A 13 21.76 11.24 -3.23
N ASP A 14 22.20 12.04 -4.21
CA ASP A 14 21.32 12.60 -5.26
C ASP A 14 20.66 11.52 -6.09
N LYS A 15 21.42 10.48 -6.51
CA LYS A 15 20.83 9.35 -7.23
C LYS A 15 19.78 8.63 -6.42
N ALA A 16 20.04 8.41 -5.11
CA ALA A 16 19.10 7.76 -4.21
C ALA A 16 17.84 8.62 -4.01
N GLN A 17 18.00 9.90 -3.79
CA GLN A 17 16.92 10.86 -3.65
C GLN A 17 16.07 10.94 -4.92
N ARG A 18 16.71 11.16 -6.08
CA ARG A 18 16.00 11.23 -7.37
C ARG A 18 15.25 9.95 -7.69
N LEU A 19 15.81 8.78 -7.37
CA LEU A 19 15.11 7.51 -7.54
C LEU A 19 13.85 7.44 -6.67
N VAL A 20 13.98 7.75 -5.38
CA VAL A 20 12.86 7.67 -4.42
C VAL A 20 11.77 8.69 -4.79
N LEU A 21 12.14 9.93 -5.04
CA LEU A 21 11.19 10.99 -5.39
C LEU A 21 10.51 10.73 -6.75
N SER A 22 11.27 10.28 -7.77
CA SER A 22 10.66 9.94 -9.06
C SER A 22 9.63 8.80 -8.92
N LEU A 23 9.89 7.78 -8.11
CA LEU A 23 8.93 6.72 -7.85
C LEU A 23 7.75 7.20 -7.01
N PHE A 24 8.00 8.07 -6.02
CA PHE A 24 6.97 8.63 -5.16
C PHE A 24 5.99 9.49 -5.96
N PHE A 25 6.50 10.47 -6.70
CA PHE A 25 5.66 11.35 -7.51
C PHE A 25 5.03 10.63 -8.70
N ARG A 26 5.71 9.65 -9.29
CA ARG A 26 5.09 8.74 -10.26
C ARG A 26 3.76 8.17 -9.71
N ALA A 27 3.81 7.60 -8.51
CA ALA A 27 2.62 6.99 -7.90
C ALA A 27 1.61 8.05 -7.46
N ALA A 28 2.05 9.15 -6.86
CA ALA A 28 1.19 10.26 -6.43
C ALA A 28 0.40 10.83 -7.61
N LEU A 29 1.00 10.95 -8.79
CA LEU A 29 0.42 11.49 -10.01
C LEU A 29 -0.38 10.49 -10.82
N GLY A 30 -0.29 9.21 -10.51
CA GLY A 30 -0.93 8.15 -11.25
C GLY A 30 -0.25 7.80 -12.57
N ILE A 31 1.04 8.10 -12.70
CA ILE A 31 1.83 7.62 -13.82
C ILE A 31 2.03 6.12 -13.62
N GLU A 32 1.31 5.31 -14.37
CA GLU A 32 1.22 3.88 -14.12
C GLU A 32 2.56 3.15 -14.26
N ARG A 33 3.34 3.49 -15.28
CA ARG A 33 4.54 2.73 -15.66
C ARG A 33 5.76 3.61 -15.86
N ILE A 34 6.93 3.08 -15.55
CA ILE A 34 8.22 3.70 -15.86
C ILE A 34 8.36 4.00 -17.37
N PHE A 35 7.67 3.24 -18.22
CA PHE A 35 7.63 3.47 -19.66
C PHE A 35 7.14 4.87 -20.00
N HIS A 36 6.18 5.41 -19.29
CA HIS A 36 5.62 6.74 -19.53
C HIS A 36 6.62 7.89 -19.26
N PHE A 37 7.76 7.60 -18.63
CA PHE A 37 8.85 8.58 -18.49
C PHE A 37 9.54 8.93 -19.81
N GLU A 38 9.30 8.19 -20.89
CA GLU A 38 9.84 8.53 -22.22
C GLU A 38 9.18 9.78 -22.81
N THR A 39 7.92 9.99 -22.50
CA THR A 39 7.11 11.12 -22.99
C THR A 39 6.81 12.17 -21.93
N LEU A 40 7.32 11.98 -20.72
CA LEU A 40 7.12 12.91 -19.61
C LEU A 40 8.19 14.00 -19.67
N ASP A 41 7.85 15.14 -20.25
CA ASP A 41 8.67 16.35 -20.24
C ASP A 41 7.94 17.45 -19.46
N ASP A 42 7.92 17.28 -18.13
CA ASP A 42 7.26 18.19 -17.21
C ASP A 42 8.28 18.73 -16.22
N VAL A 43 8.48 20.06 -16.26
CA VAL A 43 9.46 20.73 -15.42
C VAL A 43 9.14 20.60 -13.95
N GLY A 44 7.89 20.61 -13.61
CA GLY A 44 7.52 20.48 -12.25
C GLY A 44 7.69 19.10 -11.70
N PHE A 45 7.36 18.09 -12.47
CA PHE A 45 7.73 16.74 -12.10
C PHE A 45 9.25 16.62 -11.93
N ALA A 46 10.03 17.26 -12.81
CA ALA A 46 11.48 17.29 -12.69
C ALA A 46 11.95 17.89 -11.38
N LEU A 47 11.41 19.06 -11.00
CA LEU A 47 11.71 19.74 -9.73
C LEU A 47 11.29 18.91 -8.54
N LEU A 48 10.05 18.39 -8.51
CA LEU A 48 9.55 17.53 -7.44
C LEU A 48 10.38 16.24 -7.30
N SER A 49 10.83 15.68 -8.42
CA SER A 49 11.65 14.45 -8.43
C SER A 49 13.14 14.69 -8.15
N GLY A 50 13.54 15.89 -7.73
CA GLY A 50 14.89 16.17 -7.29
C GLY A 50 15.86 16.54 -8.39
N GLY A 51 15.41 17.16 -9.49
CA GLY A 51 16.29 17.59 -10.58
C GLY A 51 15.68 18.65 -11.49
N ARG A 52 16.47 19.16 -12.43
CA ARG A 52 16.03 20.13 -13.43
C ARG A 52 15.38 19.50 -14.67
N ARG A 53 15.56 18.19 -14.86
CA ARG A 53 14.97 17.42 -15.97
C ARG A 53 14.46 16.11 -15.44
N VAL A 54 13.41 15.60 -16.03
CA VAL A 54 12.86 14.27 -15.70
C VAL A 54 13.93 13.20 -15.99
N LEU A 55 14.03 12.18 -15.12
CA LEU A 55 14.88 11.03 -15.40
C LEU A 55 14.32 10.28 -16.62
N SER A 56 15.16 10.05 -17.63
CA SER A 56 14.77 9.19 -18.73
C SER A 56 14.48 7.77 -18.23
N ARG A 57 13.60 7.05 -18.93
CA ARG A 57 13.30 5.64 -18.65
C ARG A 57 14.55 4.78 -18.47
N SER A 58 15.55 4.97 -19.36
CA SER A 58 16.79 4.21 -19.31
C SER A 58 17.60 4.47 -18.04
N ARG A 59 17.71 5.75 -17.63
CA ARG A 59 18.38 6.15 -16.38
C ARG A 59 17.64 5.64 -15.15
N LEU A 60 16.32 5.82 -15.08
CA LEU A 60 15.51 5.33 -13.98
C LEU A 60 15.60 3.79 -13.87
N GLY A 61 15.50 3.09 -15.02
CA GLY A 61 15.70 1.65 -15.08
C GLY A 61 17.11 1.22 -14.67
N GLY A 62 18.15 1.99 -14.97
CA GLY A 62 19.53 1.77 -14.53
C GLY A 62 19.67 1.87 -13.01
N LEU A 63 19.12 2.94 -12.40
CA LEU A 63 19.10 3.11 -10.95
C LEU A 63 18.37 1.97 -10.25
N LEU A 64 17.21 1.56 -10.75
CA LEU A 64 16.44 0.44 -10.20
C LEU A 64 17.24 -0.88 -10.28
N ARG A 65 17.93 -1.15 -11.38
CA ARG A 65 18.78 -2.35 -11.50
C ARG A 65 19.98 -2.34 -10.55
N ALA A 66 20.49 -1.17 -10.21
CA ALA A 66 21.60 -1.04 -9.27
C ALA A 66 21.18 -1.27 -7.80
N VAL A 67 19.90 -1.11 -7.47
CA VAL A 67 19.40 -1.27 -6.10
C VAL A 67 19.48 -2.73 -5.63
N LYS A 68 20.21 -2.97 -4.55
CA LYS A 68 20.36 -4.30 -3.93
C LYS A 68 19.26 -4.56 -2.90
N THR A 69 18.77 -5.79 -2.83
CA THR A 69 17.72 -6.21 -1.87
C THR A 69 18.03 -5.86 -0.40
N PRO A 70 19.24 -6.00 0.13
CA PRO A 70 19.56 -5.59 1.50
C PRO A 70 19.33 -4.10 1.76
N ALA A 71 19.68 -3.23 0.80
CA ALA A 71 19.44 -1.79 0.92
C ALA A 71 17.94 -1.45 0.94
N VAL A 72 17.14 -2.14 0.13
CA VAL A 72 15.67 -1.99 0.15
C VAL A 72 15.08 -2.45 1.48
N LYS A 73 15.53 -3.60 2.00
CA LYS A 73 15.10 -4.07 3.33
C LYS A 73 15.43 -3.08 4.43
N ALA A 74 16.58 -2.42 4.34
CA ALA A 74 16.97 -1.38 5.30
C ALA A 74 16.13 -0.09 5.11
N PHE A 75 15.82 0.30 3.86
CA PHE A 75 14.93 1.41 3.55
C PHE A 75 13.52 1.16 4.10
N ILE A 76 12.93 -0.02 3.84
CA ILE A 76 11.63 -0.42 4.39
C ILE A 76 11.66 -0.33 5.92
N ARG A 77 12.69 -0.89 6.58
CA ARG A 77 12.85 -0.82 8.04
C ARG A 77 12.92 0.59 8.59
N ALA A 78 13.53 1.51 7.86
CA ALA A 78 13.67 2.90 8.29
C ALA A 78 12.38 3.73 8.08
N THR A 79 11.46 3.25 7.25
CA THR A 79 10.22 3.95 6.89
C THR A 79 8.94 3.21 7.30
N GLU A 80 9.06 1.99 7.84
CA GLU A 80 7.90 1.23 8.35
C GLU A 80 7.28 1.89 9.58
N ARG A 81 5.98 1.62 9.78
CA ARG A 81 5.16 2.24 10.84
C ARG A 81 4.89 1.32 12.02
N LEU A 82 5.67 0.27 12.23
CA LEU A 82 5.48 -0.69 13.33
C LEU A 82 5.62 -0.05 14.71
N SER A 83 6.42 1.01 14.84
CA SER A 83 6.58 1.75 16.10
C SER A 83 5.31 2.49 16.56
N ALA A 84 4.33 2.68 15.66
CA ALA A 84 3.02 3.24 16.02
C ALA A 84 2.15 2.24 16.79
N LEU A 85 2.49 0.95 16.75
CA LEU A 85 1.76 -0.11 17.45
C LEU A 85 2.27 -0.24 18.90
N ARG A 86 1.80 0.64 19.79
CA ARG A 86 2.18 0.62 21.21
C ARG A 86 0.96 0.45 22.11
N HIS A 87 1.08 -0.43 23.11
CA HIS A 87 0.16 -0.56 24.25
C HIS A 87 -1.34 -0.77 23.94
N GLN A 88 -1.67 -1.29 22.76
CA GLN A 88 -3.07 -1.51 22.35
C GLN A 88 -3.30 -2.96 21.96
N VAL A 89 -4.57 -3.36 22.04
CA VAL A 89 -5.07 -4.55 21.34
C VAL A 89 -5.09 -4.19 19.84
N VAL A 90 -4.34 -4.90 19.03
CA VAL A 90 -4.20 -4.57 17.61
C VAL A 90 -4.55 -5.77 16.75
N THR A 91 -5.49 -5.55 15.83
CA THR A 91 -5.81 -6.53 14.80
C THR A 91 -5.11 -6.13 13.50
N LEU A 92 -4.25 -7.00 13.01
CA LEU A 92 -3.52 -6.84 11.76
C LEU A 92 -3.97 -7.90 10.74
N SER A 93 -3.79 -7.61 9.48
CA SER A 93 -4.00 -8.55 8.38
C SER A 93 -2.70 -8.74 7.61
N LEU A 94 -2.32 -9.98 7.35
CA LEU A 94 -1.24 -10.33 6.42
C LEU A 94 -1.85 -11.07 5.24
N ASP A 95 -1.65 -10.54 4.05
CA ASP A 95 -2.22 -11.10 2.83
C ASP A 95 -1.22 -11.08 1.68
N GLU A 96 -1.48 -11.90 0.67
CA GLU A 96 -0.69 -12.04 -0.54
C GLU A 96 -1.33 -11.27 -1.68
N HIS A 97 -0.54 -10.48 -2.40
CA HIS A 97 -0.92 -9.90 -3.67
C HIS A 97 -0.05 -10.47 -4.79
N ALA A 98 -0.67 -11.19 -5.72
CA ALA A 98 0.01 -11.82 -6.84
C ALA A 98 0.00 -10.93 -8.07
N ILE A 99 1.17 -10.56 -8.56
CA ILE A 99 1.34 -9.73 -9.76
C ILE A 99 1.62 -10.64 -10.96
N ALA A 100 0.75 -10.60 -11.96
CA ALA A 100 0.92 -11.32 -13.21
C ALA A 100 2.04 -10.72 -14.06
N ARG A 101 2.95 -11.56 -14.59
CA ARG A 101 4.04 -11.14 -15.46
C ARG A 101 3.92 -11.79 -16.84
N PHE A 102 3.63 -10.97 -17.84
CA PHE A 102 3.46 -11.40 -19.22
C PHE A 102 4.77 -11.33 -20.01
N THR A 103 5.78 -12.07 -19.55
CA THR A 103 7.07 -12.09 -20.22
C THR A 103 7.64 -13.48 -20.35
N ARG A 104 8.22 -13.80 -21.52
CA ARG A 104 8.96 -15.04 -21.74
C ARG A 104 10.46 -14.89 -21.43
N LYS A 105 10.98 -13.65 -21.45
CA LYS A 105 12.42 -13.33 -21.32
C LYS A 105 12.96 -13.40 -19.87
N PHE A 106 12.07 -13.37 -18.86
CA PHE A 106 12.47 -13.38 -17.48
C PHE A 106 12.17 -14.71 -16.83
N ARG A 107 13.10 -15.21 -16.01
CA ARG A 107 12.94 -16.46 -15.25
C ARG A 107 12.14 -16.24 -13.96
N ILE A 108 10.95 -15.68 -14.08
CA ILE A 108 10.03 -15.50 -12.97
C ILE A 108 9.37 -16.84 -12.64
N PRO A 109 9.27 -17.23 -11.37
CA PRO A 109 8.63 -18.50 -11.00
C PRO A 109 7.18 -18.55 -11.47
N LYS A 110 6.73 -19.74 -11.85
CA LYS A 110 5.33 -20.01 -12.15
C LYS A 110 4.57 -20.27 -10.86
N GLY A 111 3.42 -19.66 -10.72
CA GLY A 111 2.48 -19.87 -9.62
C GLY A 111 1.05 -19.76 -10.10
N PHE A 112 0.10 -20.10 -9.23
CA PHE A 112 -1.31 -19.95 -9.52
C PHE A 112 -1.74 -18.50 -9.26
N HIS A 113 -2.34 -17.85 -10.26
CA HIS A 113 -2.91 -16.53 -10.16
C HIS A 113 -4.42 -16.63 -9.98
N THR A 114 -4.90 -16.36 -8.79
CA THR A 114 -6.31 -16.58 -8.39
C THR A 114 -7.31 -15.81 -9.25
N ILE A 115 -7.05 -14.52 -9.50
CA ILE A 115 -7.95 -13.65 -10.29
C ILE A 115 -8.06 -14.16 -11.74
N ARG A 116 -6.96 -14.67 -12.30
CA ARG A 116 -6.93 -15.17 -13.69
C ARG A 116 -7.21 -16.67 -13.79
N ASN A 117 -7.39 -17.32 -12.67
CA ASN A 117 -7.67 -18.76 -12.53
C ASN A 117 -6.74 -19.65 -13.39
N LYS A 118 -5.45 -19.32 -13.44
CA LYS A 118 -4.47 -20.08 -14.22
C LYS A 118 -3.07 -20.05 -13.64
N ARG A 119 -2.27 -21.07 -13.99
CA ARG A 119 -0.86 -21.12 -13.66
C ARG A 119 -0.07 -20.26 -14.65
N MET A 120 0.63 -19.24 -14.13
CA MET A 120 1.40 -18.31 -14.93
C MET A 120 2.62 -17.79 -14.17
N ARG A 121 3.46 -16.97 -14.81
CA ARG A 121 4.55 -16.30 -14.11
C ARG A 121 3.98 -15.23 -13.20
N ILE A 122 4.36 -15.28 -11.93
CA ILE A 122 3.88 -14.33 -10.90
C ILE A 122 5.02 -13.89 -10.00
N GLU A 123 4.92 -12.67 -9.54
CA GLU A 123 5.64 -12.15 -8.37
C GLU A 123 4.64 -11.89 -7.27
N LYS A 124 5.06 -12.03 -6.03
CA LYS A 124 4.18 -11.89 -4.87
C LYS A 124 4.65 -10.77 -3.97
N LEU A 125 3.71 -9.94 -3.54
CA LEU A 125 3.87 -8.96 -2.48
C LEU A 125 3.11 -9.44 -1.24
N PHE A 126 3.69 -9.25 -0.07
CA PHE A 126 3.07 -9.59 1.20
C PHE A 126 3.12 -8.36 2.09
N PHE A 127 2.00 -7.67 2.22
CA PHE A 127 1.89 -6.54 3.10
C PHE A 127 1.27 -6.93 4.44
N LEU A 128 1.87 -6.40 5.50
CA LEU A 128 1.21 -6.30 6.79
C LEU A 128 0.37 -5.03 6.78
N TYR A 129 -0.91 -5.17 7.06
CA TYR A 129 -1.89 -4.11 6.97
C TYR A 129 -2.65 -3.95 8.29
N TRP A 130 -2.96 -2.73 8.66
CA TRP A 130 -3.80 -2.39 9.81
C TRP A 130 -5.20 -1.99 9.33
N PRO A 131 -6.19 -2.91 9.40
CA PRO A 131 -7.52 -2.66 8.82
C PRO A 131 -8.26 -1.47 9.44
N ALA A 132 -8.19 -1.30 10.76
CA ALA A 132 -8.85 -0.21 11.47
C ALA A 132 -8.32 1.17 11.04
N GLN A 133 -7.03 1.26 10.75
CA GLN A 133 -6.37 2.48 10.30
C GLN A 133 -6.24 2.56 8.78
N ARG A 134 -6.60 1.52 8.05
CA ARG A 134 -6.44 1.38 6.59
C ARG A 134 -5.00 1.68 6.13
N ARG A 135 -3.99 1.15 6.84
CA ARG A 135 -2.56 1.45 6.65
C ARG A 135 -1.75 0.23 6.29
N PHE A 136 -0.84 0.38 5.33
CA PHE A 136 0.23 -0.57 5.09
C PHE A 136 1.36 -0.32 6.08
N LEU A 137 1.62 -1.28 6.97
CA LEU A 137 2.62 -1.13 8.03
C LEU A 137 4.02 -1.59 7.61
N GLN A 138 4.08 -2.67 6.84
CA GLN A 138 5.33 -3.27 6.41
C GLN A 138 5.13 -4.09 5.14
N LEU A 139 6.15 -4.10 4.26
CA LEU A 139 6.26 -5.04 3.15
C LEU A 139 7.30 -6.12 3.50
N LEU A 140 6.90 -7.38 3.38
CA LEU A 140 7.79 -8.53 3.53
C LEU A 140 8.46 -8.85 2.20
N VAL A 141 9.76 -8.60 2.12
CA VAL A 141 10.55 -8.93 0.92
C VAL A 141 10.90 -10.40 0.94
N THR A 142 10.31 -11.16 0.02
CA THR A 142 10.39 -12.62 -0.01
C THR A 142 10.78 -13.14 -1.38
N ARG A 143 10.97 -14.46 -1.46
CA ARG A 143 11.06 -15.17 -2.75
C ARG A 143 9.65 -15.39 -3.30
N GLY A 144 9.48 -15.42 -4.62
CA GLY A 144 8.17 -15.59 -5.26
C GLY A 144 7.44 -16.90 -4.96
N SER A 145 8.12 -17.87 -4.33
CA SER A 145 7.56 -19.17 -3.92
C SER A 145 7.23 -19.27 -2.42
N ALA A 146 7.40 -18.18 -1.66
CA ALA A 146 7.14 -18.21 -0.23
C ALA A 146 5.65 -18.44 0.08
N GLY A 147 5.35 -19.29 1.05
CA GLY A 147 4.01 -19.52 1.55
C GLY A 147 3.60 -18.51 2.63
N LEU A 148 2.30 -18.23 2.73
CA LEU A 148 1.77 -17.26 3.70
C LEU A 148 2.09 -17.66 5.15
N ALA A 149 1.97 -18.96 5.50
CA ALA A 149 2.28 -19.43 6.84
C ALA A 149 3.75 -19.23 7.22
N ASP A 150 4.70 -19.55 6.31
CA ASP A 150 6.13 -19.37 6.57
C ASP A 150 6.49 -17.90 6.81
N LEU A 151 5.89 -17.03 6.01
CA LEU A 151 6.08 -15.59 6.14
C LEU A 151 5.47 -15.05 7.42
N THR A 152 4.32 -15.60 7.83
CA THR A 152 3.71 -15.23 9.11
C THR A 152 4.66 -15.55 10.26
N VAL A 153 5.28 -16.72 10.27
CA VAL A 153 6.29 -17.09 11.29
C VAL A 153 7.47 -16.12 11.30
N VAL A 154 8.00 -15.77 10.12
CA VAL A 154 9.09 -14.79 9.98
C VAL A 154 8.66 -13.41 10.49
N LEU A 155 7.45 -12.98 10.17
CA LEU A 155 6.88 -11.72 10.63
C LEU A 155 6.75 -11.69 12.15
N LEU A 156 6.17 -12.72 12.75
CA LEU A 156 5.93 -12.78 14.19
C LEU A 156 7.22 -12.72 15.01
N ARG A 157 8.29 -13.38 14.54
CA ARG A 157 9.61 -13.25 15.15
C ARG A 157 10.13 -11.81 15.16
N LYS A 158 9.86 -11.05 14.11
CA LYS A 158 10.24 -9.63 14.01
C LYS A 158 9.35 -8.74 14.88
N LEU A 159 8.04 -8.97 14.86
CA LEU A 159 7.07 -8.19 15.65
C LEU A 159 7.35 -8.33 17.14
N ARG A 160 7.66 -9.54 17.62
CA ARG A 160 7.99 -9.79 19.04
C ARG A 160 9.10 -8.88 19.57
N VAL A 161 10.05 -8.51 18.73
CA VAL A 161 11.18 -7.65 19.12
C VAL A 161 10.86 -6.16 19.00
N ARG A 162 9.91 -5.79 18.13
CA ARG A 162 9.71 -4.40 17.72
C ARG A 162 8.40 -3.77 18.21
N VAL A 163 7.43 -4.60 18.57
CA VAL A 163 6.09 -4.15 18.88
C VAL A 163 5.74 -4.51 20.32
N ARG A 164 5.35 -3.52 21.09
CA ARG A 164 4.90 -3.69 22.48
C ARG A 164 3.37 -3.54 22.52
N VAL A 165 2.66 -4.57 22.06
CA VAL A 165 1.20 -4.63 22.14
C VAL A 165 0.78 -5.60 23.24
N SER A 166 -0.31 -5.29 23.94
CA SER A 166 -0.86 -6.16 24.99
C SER A 166 -1.46 -7.43 24.39
N MET A 167 -2.14 -7.31 23.24
CA MET A 167 -2.70 -8.42 22.49
C MET A 167 -2.56 -8.17 20.99
N LEU A 168 -2.03 -9.15 20.29
CA LEU A 168 -1.96 -9.15 18.83
C LEU A 168 -2.96 -10.16 18.26
N ARG A 169 -3.86 -9.68 17.41
CA ARG A 169 -4.71 -10.52 16.56
C ARG A 169 -4.22 -10.45 15.12
N LEU A 170 -4.13 -11.59 14.46
CA LEU A 170 -3.65 -11.67 13.09
C LEU A 170 -4.66 -12.38 12.20
N ILE A 171 -5.19 -11.66 11.23
CA ILE A 171 -6.12 -12.16 10.24
C ILE A 171 -5.34 -12.68 9.04
N LEU A 172 -5.63 -13.93 8.65
CA LEU A 172 -4.96 -14.64 7.55
C LEU A 172 -5.99 -15.28 6.62
N ASP A 173 -5.67 -15.33 5.33
CA ASP A 173 -6.47 -16.08 4.37
C ASP A 173 -6.19 -17.59 4.45
N ALA A 174 -6.98 -18.38 3.73
CA ALA A 174 -6.91 -19.85 3.67
C ALA A 174 -5.52 -20.39 3.26
N GLY A 175 -4.71 -19.60 2.57
CA GLY A 175 -3.32 -19.92 2.26
C GLY A 175 -2.44 -20.20 3.49
N ALA A 176 -2.77 -19.61 4.64
CA ALA A 176 -2.07 -19.87 5.91
C ALA A 176 -2.43 -21.24 6.52
N ALA A 177 -3.58 -21.80 6.16
CA ALA A 177 -4.07 -23.11 6.58
C ALA A 177 -3.95 -24.17 5.47
N SER A 178 -3.07 -23.97 4.50
CA SER A 178 -2.90 -24.84 3.33
C SER A 178 -2.50 -26.28 3.71
N SER A 179 -1.80 -26.46 4.82
CA SER A 179 -1.46 -27.76 5.39
C SER A 179 -1.65 -27.80 6.91
N HIS A 180 -1.78 -29.01 7.48
CA HIS A 180 -1.82 -29.19 8.94
C HIS A 180 -0.52 -28.72 9.59
N GLU A 181 0.63 -28.97 8.96
CA GLU A 181 1.94 -28.53 9.43
C GLU A 181 2.03 -27.00 9.51
N ALA A 182 1.48 -26.26 8.53
CA ALA A 182 1.42 -24.82 8.54
C ALA A 182 0.64 -24.30 9.77
N LEU A 183 -0.52 -24.90 10.04
CA LEU A 183 -1.31 -24.57 11.23
C LEU A 183 -0.59 -24.91 12.54
N CYS A 184 0.07 -26.07 12.61
CA CYS A 184 0.88 -26.44 13.78
C CYS A 184 2.00 -25.43 14.05
N ARG A 185 2.65 -24.90 13.00
CA ARG A 185 3.67 -23.85 13.16
C ARG A 185 3.09 -22.56 13.72
N LEU A 186 1.92 -22.13 13.27
CA LEU A 186 1.23 -20.95 13.79
C LEU A 186 0.74 -21.18 15.23
N HIS A 187 0.22 -22.34 15.54
CA HIS A 187 -0.26 -22.71 16.85
C HIS A 187 0.81 -22.60 17.96
N ARG A 188 2.09 -22.67 17.62
CA ARG A 188 3.21 -22.49 18.58
C ARG A 188 3.33 -21.04 19.10
N PHE A 189 2.67 -20.07 18.48
CA PHE A 189 2.68 -18.67 18.90
C PHE A 189 1.49 -18.35 19.79
N TYR A 190 1.41 -18.96 20.97
CA TYR A 190 0.28 -18.90 21.91
C TYR A 190 -0.10 -17.48 22.43
N LYS A 191 0.81 -16.48 22.24
CA LYS A 191 0.55 -15.08 22.58
C LYS A 191 -0.09 -14.27 21.44
N VAL A 192 -0.41 -14.91 20.33
CA VAL A 192 -1.03 -14.28 19.16
C VAL A 192 -2.35 -14.99 18.88
N VAL A 193 -3.42 -14.25 18.83
CA VAL A 193 -4.70 -14.76 18.33
C VAL A 193 -4.70 -14.80 16.84
N PHE A 194 -5.03 -15.93 16.24
CA PHE A 194 -5.14 -16.06 14.79
C PHE A 194 -6.58 -16.27 14.37
N LEU A 195 -7.02 -15.46 13.42
CA LEU A 195 -8.28 -15.61 12.71
C LEU A 195 -7.97 -16.04 11.28
N ILE A 196 -8.11 -17.33 10.99
CA ILE A 196 -7.66 -17.93 9.73
C ILE A 196 -8.85 -18.48 8.96
N ARG A 197 -9.03 -18.12 7.70
CA ARG A 197 -10.04 -18.76 6.88
C ARG A 197 -9.72 -20.24 6.71
N ALA A 198 -10.66 -21.09 7.06
CA ALA A 198 -10.50 -22.53 6.89
C ALA A 198 -10.49 -22.90 5.40
N PRO A 199 -9.60 -23.80 4.96
CA PRO A 199 -9.61 -24.29 3.58
C PRO A 199 -10.89 -25.11 3.32
N ARG A 200 -11.50 -24.91 2.17
CA ARG A 200 -12.74 -25.61 1.78
C ARG A 200 -12.47 -27.06 1.33
N ARG A 201 -11.92 -27.87 2.23
CA ARG A 201 -11.73 -29.31 1.97
C ARG A 201 -13.08 -30.00 2.01
N PRO A 202 -13.36 -30.98 1.12
CA PRO A 202 -14.64 -31.70 1.09
C PRO A 202 -15.06 -32.26 2.46
N ALA A 203 -14.12 -32.84 3.21
CA ALA A 203 -14.38 -33.38 4.55
C ALA A 203 -14.85 -32.31 5.52
N TYR A 204 -14.22 -31.13 5.54
CA TYR A 204 -14.63 -30.02 6.39
C TYR A 204 -16.01 -29.49 6.02
N VAL A 205 -16.26 -29.27 4.73
CA VAL A 205 -17.56 -28.79 4.24
C VAL A 205 -18.68 -29.81 4.56
N LYS A 206 -18.38 -31.11 4.45
CA LYS A 206 -19.32 -32.17 4.84
C LYS A 206 -19.66 -32.07 6.35
N ALA A 207 -18.64 -31.96 7.19
CA ALA A 207 -18.83 -31.84 8.64
C ALA A 207 -19.64 -30.56 9.01
N TRP A 208 -19.35 -29.42 8.38
CA TRP A 208 -20.10 -28.18 8.64
C TRP A 208 -21.58 -28.28 8.25
N LYS A 209 -21.90 -29.01 7.19
CA LYS A 209 -23.28 -29.23 6.75
C LYS A 209 -24.04 -30.21 7.64
N GLN A 210 -23.34 -31.02 8.42
CA GLN A 210 -23.92 -31.98 9.35
C GLN A 210 -24.21 -31.37 10.74
N LEU A 211 -23.80 -30.12 10.97
CA LEU A 211 -24.14 -29.44 12.22
C LEU A 211 -25.67 -29.34 12.37
N PRO A 212 -26.23 -29.58 13.56
CA PRO A 212 -27.65 -29.47 13.80
C PRO A 212 -28.12 -28.01 13.56
N ARG A 213 -29.38 -27.87 13.17
CA ARG A 213 -29.92 -26.56 12.80
C ARG A 213 -29.95 -25.58 14.00
N GLU A 214 -30.13 -26.12 15.17
CA GLU A 214 -30.19 -25.40 16.47
C GLU A 214 -28.83 -24.80 16.84
N ALA A 215 -27.73 -25.31 16.29
CA ALA A 215 -26.39 -24.77 16.49
C ALA A 215 -26.18 -23.44 15.75
N PHE A 216 -27.08 -23.08 14.82
CA PHE A 216 -26.94 -21.90 14.01
C PHE A 216 -27.74 -20.71 14.57
N THR A 217 -27.07 -19.61 14.80
CA THR A 217 -27.68 -18.32 15.11
C THR A 217 -27.81 -17.51 13.82
N ARG A 218 -29.01 -17.06 13.52
CA ARG A 218 -29.29 -16.23 12.36
C ARG A 218 -28.85 -14.78 12.62
N LEU A 219 -28.20 -14.20 11.61
CA LEU A 219 -27.79 -12.81 11.59
C LEU A 219 -28.51 -12.07 10.47
N ASP A 220 -29.32 -11.10 10.83
CA ASP A 220 -29.93 -10.20 9.85
C ASP A 220 -28.96 -9.06 9.55
N GLU A 221 -28.19 -9.21 8.49
CA GLU A 221 -27.29 -8.14 8.04
C GLU A 221 -28.04 -7.16 7.13
N PRO A 222 -27.96 -5.86 7.40
CA PRO A 222 -28.46 -4.84 6.48
C PRO A 222 -27.71 -4.93 5.17
N GLY A 223 -28.41 -4.78 4.05
CA GLY A 223 -27.77 -4.69 2.73
C GLY A 223 -26.74 -3.57 2.71
N ARG A 224 -25.59 -3.81 2.09
CA ARG A 224 -24.47 -2.85 2.05
C ARG A 224 -24.76 -1.57 1.25
N TYR A 225 -25.80 -1.59 0.41
CA TYR A 225 -26.22 -0.46 -0.44
C TYR A 225 -27.73 -0.32 -0.41
N VAL A 226 -28.23 0.88 -0.64
CA VAL A 226 -29.67 1.12 -0.85
C VAL A 226 -30.15 0.22 -1.99
N GLY A 227 -31.15 -0.62 -1.73
CA GLY A 227 -31.65 -1.61 -2.68
C GLY A 227 -30.90 -2.97 -2.70
N ALA A 228 -29.79 -3.13 -1.97
CA ALA A 228 -29.17 -4.44 -1.82
C ALA A 228 -30.05 -5.36 -0.97
N LYS A 229 -30.33 -6.57 -1.48
CA LYS A 229 -31.09 -7.58 -0.73
C LYS A 229 -30.32 -7.97 0.53
N ARG A 230 -31.04 -8.02 1.66
CA ARG A 230 -30.49 -8.55 2.92
C ARG A 230 -29.97 -9.96 2.68
N LYS A 231 -28.74 -10.23 3.08
CA LYS A 231 -28.20 -11.59 3.07
C LYS A 231 -28.56 -12.25 4.39
N GLU A 232 -29.20 -13.40 4.30
CA GLU A 232 -29.36 -14.26 5.47
C GLU A 232 -28.03 -14.94 5.74
N ILE A 233 -27.46 -14.67 6.89
CA ILE A 233 -26.22 -15.26 7.35
C ILE A 233 -26.51 -16.01 8.66
N GLU A 234 -26.10 -17.26 8.70
CA GLU A 234 -26.16 -18.08 9.89
C GLU A 234 -24.75 -18.42 10.34
N ILE A 235 -24.50 -18.36 11.65
CA ILE A 235 -23.21 -18.72 12.25
C ILE A 235 -23.41 -19.84 13.26
N ALA A 236 -22.45 -20.76 13.29
CA ALA A 236 -22.39 -21.80 14.34
C ALA A 236 -20.95 -21.91 14.86
N GLU A 237 -20.81 -22.21 16.15
CA GLU A 237 -19.52 -22.54 16.74
C GLU A 237 -19.37 -24.06 16.86
N THR A 238 -18.20 -24.55 16.53
CA THR A 238 -17.82 -25.95 16.64
C THR A 238 -16.33 -26.09 16.85
N THR A 239 -15.84 -27.29 16.86
CA THR A 239 -14.40 -27.57 16.89
C THR A 239 -13.98 -28.43 15.71
N THR A 240 -12.73 -28.30 15.28
CA THR A 240 -12.14 -29.11 14.23
C THR A 240 -10.85 -29.76 14.71
N SER A 241 -10.74 -31.07 14.61
CA SER A 241 -9.49 -31.77 14.88
C SER A 241 -8.49 -31.56 13.75
N ILE A 242 -7.30 -31.11 14.08
CA ILE A 242 -6.22 -30.86 13.12
C ILE A 242 -5.03 -31.72 13.52
N LYS A 243 -4.59 -32.58 12.59
CA LYS A 243 -3.44 -33.47 12.84
C LYS A 243 -2.21 -32.66 13.29
N GLY A 244 -1.64 -33.02 14.42
CA GLY A 244 -0.45 -32.37 15.00
C GLY A 244 -0.75 -31.21 15.94
N ILE A 245 -2.02 -30.85 16.13
CA ILE A 245 -2.48 -29.96 17.21
C ILE A 245 -3.16 -30.84 18.26
N GLY A 246 -2.60 -30.91 19.45
CA GLY A 246 -3.04 -31.85 20.51
C GLY A 246 -4.43 -31.56 21.11
N ARG A 247 -5.12 -30.51 20.64
CA ARG A 247 -6.48 -30.12 21.07
C ARG A 247 -7.32 -29.71 19.87
N PRO A 248 -8.65 -29.87 19.95
CA PRO A 248 -9.54 -29.38 18.91
C PRO A 248 -9.42 -27.85 18.75
N VAL A 249 -9.44 -27.41 17.48
CA VAL A 249 -9.37 -25.98 17.12
C VAL A 249 -10.76 -25.41 17.05
N ARG A 250 -11.01 -24.34 17.76
CA ARG A 250 -12.24 -23.55 17.70
C ARG A 250 -12.52 -23.14 16.26
N THR A 251 -13.75 -23.38 15.82
CA THR A 251 -14.13 -23.18 14.41
C THR A 251 -15.47 -22.45 14.35
N ILE A 252 -15.49 -21.28 13.73
CA ILE A 252 -16.72 -20.52 13.48
C ILE A 252 -17.17 -20.83 12.06
N VAL A 253 -18.27 -21.53 11.92
CA VAL A 253 -18.87 -21.90 10.62
C VAL A 253 -19.86 -20.82 10.22
N VAL A 254 -19.77 -20.37 8.98
CA VAL A 254 -20.65 -19.36 8.39
C VAL A 254 -21.37 -19.95 7.20
N ARG A 255 -22.69 -19.86 7.22
CA ARG A 255 -23.57 -20.23 6.12
C ARG A 255 -24.23 -18.97 5.56
N GLU A 256 -23.90 -18.60 4.32
CA GLU A 256 -24.61 -17.56 3.58
C GLU A 256 -25.70 -18.21 2.75
N ARG A 257 -26.94 -17.97 3.10
CA ARG A 257 -28.09 -18.47 2.35
C ARG A 257 -28.20 -17.76 1.01
N ALA A 258 -28.35 -18.54 -0.04
CA ALA A 258 -28.61 -18.03 -1.35
C ALA A 258 -30.14 -17.91 -1.55
N MET A 259 -30.63 -16.78 -2.04
CA MET A 259 -32.04 -16.67 -2.47
C MET A 259 -32.38 -17.58 -3.64
N ARG A 260 -31.40 -17.85 -4.49
CA ARG A 260 -31.46 -18.82 -5.60
C ARG A 260 -30.13 -19.55 -5.67
N GLY A 261 -30.16 -20.89 -5.84
CA GLY A 261 -28.97 -21.73 -5.95
C GLY A 261 -28.49 -22.33 -4.63
N LYS A 262 -27.20 -22.66 -4.55
CA LYS A 262 -26.62 -23.37 -3.41
C LYS A 262 -26.07 -22.39 -2.35
N ASP A 263 -26.33 -22.68 -1.09
CA ASP A 263 -25.74 -21.95 0.02
C ASP A 263 -24.22 -21.96 -0.03
N ARG A 264 -23.62 -20.86 0.40
CA ARG A 264 -22.17 -20.72 0.50
C ARG A 264 -21.74 -21.01 1.92
N TRP A 265 -20.80 -21.93 2.04
CA TRP A 265 -20.24 -22.37 3.31
C TRP A 265 -18.79 -21.94 3.42
N HIS A 266 -18.42 -21.36 4.54
CA HIS A 266 -17.02 -21.11 4.91
C HIS A 266 -16.88 -21.16 6.42
N ALA A 267 -15.65 -21.28 6.91
CA ALA A 267 -15.39 -21.27 8.32
C ALA A 267 -14.10 -20.51 8.64
N LEU A 268 -13.95 -20.14 9.91
CA LEU A 268 -12.78 -19.50 10.49
C LEU A 268 -12.20 -20.44 11.53
N PHE A 269 -10.92 -20.76 11.43
CA PHE A 269 -10.17 -21.36 12.54
C PHE A 269 -9.71 -20.21 13.45
N VAL A 270 -9.97 -20.39 14.74
CA VAL A 270 -9.60 -19.44 15.78
C VAL A 270 -8.56 -20.11 16.68
N LEU A 271 -7.33 -19.61 16.65
CA LEU A 271 -6.27 -20.11 17.52
C LEU A 271 -6.06 -19.13 18.68
N HIS A 272 -5.99 -19.67 19.89
CA HIS A 272 -5.65 -18.95 21.13
C HIS A 272 -6.66 -17.89 21.56
N ASP A 273 -7.92 -18.03 21.16
CA ASP A 273 -9.05 -17.25 21.66
C ASP A 273 -10.25 -18.18 21.86
N ALA A 274 -10.62 -18.37 23.12
CA ALA A 274 -11.74 -19.22 23.51
C ALA A 274 -12.98 -18.42 23.94
N THR A 275 -12.84 -17.11 24.16
CA THR A 275 -13.84 -16.29 24.87
C THR A 275 -14.55 -15.28 24.00
N THR A 276 -13.92 -14.75 22.98
CA THR A 276 -14.55 -13.74 22.09
C THR A 276 -15.79 -14.33 21.41
N PRO A 277 -16.96 -13.66 21.45
CA PRO A 277 -18.18 -14.14 20.80
C PRO A 277 -18.00 -14.42 19.30
N PRO A 278 -18.64 -15.46 18.73
CA PRO A 278 -18.50 -15.82 17.31
C PRO A 278 -18.82 -14.68 16.35
N LEU A 279 -19.79 -13.84 16.68
CA LEU A 279 -20.19 -12.69 15.90
C LEU A 279 -19.08 -11.63 15.82
N GLU A 280 -18.44 -11.34 16.93
CA GLU A 280 -17.32 -10.39 16.99
C GLU A 280 -16.13 -10.90 16.17
N ILE A 281 -15.81 -12.20 16.30
CA ILE A 281 -14.76 -12.85 15.47
C ILE A 281 -15.08 -12.70 13.98
N LEU A 282 -16.34 -12.93 13.58
CA LEU A 282 -16.76 -12.77 12.20
C LEU A 282 -16.62 -11.33 11.71
N HIS A 283 -17.06 -10.36 12.52
CA HIS A 283 -16.94 -8.94 12.20
C HIS A 283 -15.47 -8.54 12.08
N GLU A 284 -14.64 -8.96 13.01
CA GLU A 284 -13.22 -8.67 13.01
C GLU A 284 -12.53 -9.29 11.78
N TYR A 285 -12.82 -10.57 11.47
CA TYR A 285 -12.29 -11.20 10.26
C TYR A 285 -12.70 -10.46 8.98
N ARG A 286 -13.90 -9.93 8.91
CA ARG A 286 -14.40 -9.17 7.76
C ARG A 286 -13.67 -7.87 7.51
N THR A 287 -12.98 -7.32 8.51
CA THR A 287 -12.11 -6.14 8.31
C THR A 287 -10.97 -6.43 7.34
N ARG A 288 -10.65 -7.70 7.06
CA ARG A 288 -9.72 -8.11 5.99
C ARG A 288 -10.12 -7.54 4.62
N GLN A 289 -11.40 -7.28 4.39
CA GLN A 289 -11.87 -6.65 3.16
C GLN A 289 -11.23 -5.26 2.93
N HIS A 290 -10.87 -4.56 4.00
CA HIS A 290 -10.15 -3.29 3.88
C HIS A 290 -8.74 -3.50 3.29
N HIS A 291 -8.09 -4.63 3.61
CA HIS A 291 -6.81 -5.00 3.02
C HIS A 291 -6.95 -5.33 1.53
N GLU A 292 -7.97 -6.12 1.15
CA GLU A 292 -8.28 -6.41 -0.25
C GLU A 292 -8.60 -5.14 -1.05
N GLN A 293 -9.36 -4.21 -0.44
CA GLN A 293 -9.60 -2.88 -1.01
C GLN A 293 -8.30 -2.09 -1.16
N GLY A 294 -7.42 -2.14 -0.16
CA GLY A 294 -6.09 -1.53 -0.21
C GLY A 294 -5.27 -2.05 -1.40
N TYR A 295 -5.25 -3.36 -1.63
CA TYR A 295 -4.59 -3.94 -2.81
C TYR A 295 -5.24 -3.51 -4.12
N ARG A 296 -6.58 -3.49 -4.19
CA ARG A 296 -7.30 -3.04 -5.39
C ARG A 296 -6.95 -1.60 -5.73
N ILE A 297 -7.02 -0.71 -4.75
CA ILE A 297 -6.69 0.70 -4.94
C ILE A 297 -5.20 0.86 -5.25
N GLY A 298 -4.32 0.14 -4.53
CA GLY A 298 -2.89 0.12 -4.80
C GLY A 298 -2.56 -0.35 -6.22
N GLY A 299 -3.25 -1.38 -6.72
CA GLY A 299 -3.08 -1.89 -8.08
C GLY A 299 -3.55 -0.90 -9.14
N HIS A 300 -4.77 -0.38 -8.98
CA HIS A 300 -5.40 0.51 -9.98
C HIS A 300 -4.88 1.94 -9.92
N ASP A 301 -4.67 2.47 -8.72
CA ASP A 301 -4.41 3.89 -8.55
C ASP A 301 -2.93 4.23 -8.29
N LEU A 302 -2.15 3.31 -7.72
CA LEU A 302 -0.77 3.61 -7.30
C LEU A 302 0.30 2.83 -8.06
N GLY A 303 -0.07 1.73 -8.72
CA GLY A 303 0.84 0.97 -9.57
C GLY A 303 1.45 -0.27 -8.94
N PHE A 304 0.86 -0.88 -7.89
CA PHE A 304 1.33 -2.17 -7.34
C PHE A 304 1.46 -3.24 -8.42
N ASP A 305 0.49 -3.32 -9.34
CA ASP A 305 0.47 -4.30 -10.42
C ASP A 305 1.50 -4.02 -11.52
N THR A 306 1.94 -2.77 -11.62
CA THR A 306 2.92 -2.30 -12.61
C THR A 306 4.30 -2.02 -12.01
N ALA A 307 4.49 -2.33 -10.72
CA ALA A 307 5.77 -2.19 -10.04
C ALA A 307 6.90 -2.88 -10.83
N PRO A 308 8.09 -2.27 -10.90
CA PRO A 308 9.17 -2.77 -11.73
C PRO A 308 9.62 -4.16 -11.30
N SER A 309 9.72 -5.10 -12.25
CA SER A 309 10.29 -6.42 -11.98
C SER A 309 11.78 -6.32 -11.67
N GLY A 310 12.21 -7.05 -10.66
CA GLY A 310 13.62 -7.15 -10.27
C GLY A 310 14.40 -8.22 -11.01
N TYR A 311 13.79 -8.99 -11.91
CA TYR A 311 14.45 -10.07 -12.60
C TYR A 311 15.27 -9.56 -13.80
N PRO A 312 16.56 -9.92 -13.89
CA PRO A 312 17.39 -9.54 -15.06
C PRO A 312 16.97 -10.33 -16.31
N LYS A 313 17.36 -9.82 -17.45
CA LYS A 313 17.17 -10.51 -18.72
C LYS A 313 17.94 -11.83 -18.76
N ASP A 314 19.14 -11.83 -18.20
CA ASP A 314 20.10 -12.94 -18.23
C ASP A 314 20.57 -13.30 -16.81
N GLY A 315 20.75 -14.57 -16.56
CA GLY A 315 21.29 -15.09 -15.30
C GLY A 315 20.61 -16.38 -14.81
N PRO A 316 21.24 -17.12 -13.91
CA PRO A 316 20.75 -18.40 -13.43
C PRO A 316 19.42 -18.23 -12.66
N PRO A 317 18.45 -19.15 -12.87
CA PRO A 317 17.08 -19.03 -12.37
C PRO A 317 16.96 -19.10 -10.86
N ASN A 318 17.93 -19.66 -10.16
CA ASN A 318 17.77 -20.19 -8.81
C ASN A 318 18.65 -19.51 -7.74
N ARG A 319 19.26 -18.37 -8.00
CA ARG A 319 20.01 -17.67 -6.93
C ARG A 319 19.05 -17.13 -5.88
N PRO A 320 19.15 -17.60 -4.62
CA PRO A 320 18.36 -17.09 -3.51
C PRO A 320 18.58 -15.59 -3.32
N GLY A 321 17.50 -14.83 -3.16
CA GLY A 321 17.58 -13.38 -2.92
C GLY A 321 17.77 -12.54 -4.18
N PHE A 322 17.65 -13.12 -5.35
CA PHE A 322 17.89 -12.49 -6.61
C PHE A 322 16.82 -11.44 -6.93
N ARG A 323 17.21 -10.20 -6.73
CA ARG A 323 16.64 -8.95 -7.25
C ARG A 323 15.14 -8.68 -7.07
N GLN A 324 14.55 -9.04 -5.95
CA GLN A 324 13.25 -8.47 -5.56
C GLN A 324 13.37 -6.99 -5.09
N GLY A 325 14.58 -6.45 -5.03
CA GLY A 325 14.83 -5.08 -4.62
C GLY A 325 14.00 -4.05 -5.38
N PRO A 326 14.05 -3.98 -6.71
CA PRO A 326 13.27 -3.02 -7.49
C PRO A 326 11.76 -3.15 -7.30
N LEU A 327 11.22 -4.37 -7.31
CA LEU A 327 9.80 -4.64 -7.04
C LEU A 327 9.40 -4.18 -5.64
N ALA A 328 10.16 -4.58 -4.64
CA ALA A 328 9.87 -4.25 -3.25
C ALA A 328 10.02 -2.75 -2.98
N LEU A 329 11.02 -2.08 -3.59
CA LEU A 329 11.18 -0.64 -3.48
C LEU A 329 9.98 0.10 -4.09
N GLY A 330 9.62 -0.24 -5.33
CA GLY A 330 8.48 0.38 -6.01
C GLY A 330 7.19 0.20 -5.23
N ALA A 331 6.84 -1.05 -4.87
CA ALA A 331 5.62 -1.34 -4.13
C ALA A 331 5.59 -0.71 -2.72
N TRP A 332 6.74 -0.60 -2.06
CA TRP A 332 6.80 0.07 -0.76
C TRP A 332 6.65 1.58 -0.88
N ILE A 333 7.26 2.20 -1.89
CA ILE A 333 7.05 3.64 -2.16
C ILE A 333 5.59 3.89 -2.51
N ASP A 334 4.94 3.05 -3.32
CA ASP A 334 3.51 3.16 -3.62
C ASP A 334 2.65 3.08 -2.34
N ALA A 335 3.03 2.24 -1.37
CA ALA A 335 2.39 2.18 -0.05
C ALA A 335 2.62 3.46 0.78
N LEU A 336 3.81 4.07 0.71
CA LEU A 336 4.08 5.36 1.36
C LEU A 336 3.28 6.50 0.72
N VAL A 337 3.09 6.46 -0.60
CA VAL A 337 2.20 7.41 -1.31
C VAL A 337 0.75 7.24 -0.86
N TRP A 338 0.28 6.00 -0.69
CA TRP A 338 -1.03 5.74 -0.11
C TRP A 338 -1.21 6.44 1.24
N GLU A 339 -0.22 6.32 2.12
CA GLU A 339 -0.22 6.99 3.42
C GLU A 339 -0.28 8.51 3.28
N ALA A 340 0.59 9.08 2.43
CA ALA A 340 0.64 10.53 2.22
C ALA A 340 -0.67 11.07 1.65
N LEU A 341 -1.25 10.39 0.67
CA LEU A 341 -2.55 10.79 0.08
C LEU A 341 -3.69 10.65 1.09
N ARG A 342 -3.63 9.67 1.96
CA ARG A 342 -4.62 9.49 3.00
C ARG A 342 -4.54 10.59 4.06
N GLU A 343 -3.34 10.91 4.54
CA GLU A 343 -3.13 12.05 5.46
C GLU A 343 -3.58 13.37 4.81
N LEU A 344 -3.26 13.57 3.54
CA LEU A 344 -3.78 14.70 2.77
C LEU A 344 -5.32 14.70 2.75
N GLY A 345 -5.95 13.56 2.47
CA GLY A 345 -7.41 13.46 2.48
C GLY A 345 -8.02 13.83 3.83
N LEU A 346 -7.39 13.42 4.94
CA LEU A 346 -7.83 13.74 6.30
C LEU A 346 -7.65 15.23 6.66
N SER A 347 -6.70 15.93 6.05
CA SER A 347 -6.52 17.39 6.23
C SER A 347 -7.50 18.22 5.39
N LEU A 348 -8.28 17.59 4.53
CA LEU A 348 -9.26 18.22 3.65
C LEU A 348 -10.69 18.13 4.23
N PRO A 349 -11.68 18.80 3.63
CA PRO A 349 -13.08 18.66 4.03
C PRO A 349 -13.54 17.21 4.09
N LYS A 350 -14.46 16.88 5.02
CA LYS A 350 -14.93 15.52 5.35
C LYS A 350 -15.25 14.63 4.15
N LYS A 351 -15.73 15.20 3.05
CA LYS A 351 -16.01 14.47 1.79
C LYS A 351 -14.77 13.80 1.17
N PHE A 352 -13.55 14.21 1.54
CA PHE A 352 -12.30 13.64 1.04
C PHE A 352 -11.64 12.63 2.00
N HIS A 353 -12.13 12.49 3.25
CA HIS A 353 -11.48 11.64 4.26
C HIS A 353 -11.33 10.17 3.85
N LEU A 354 -12.23 9.66 3.00
CA LEU A 354 -12.20 8.31 2.45
C LEU A 354 -12.02 8.30 0.93
N ALA A 355 -11.57 9.43 0.36
CA ALA A 355 -11.42 9.55 -1.07
C ALA A 355 -10.33 8.63 -1.61
N HIS A 356 -10.58 8.07 -2.78
CA HIS A 356 -9.58 7.30 -3.52
C HIS A 356 -8.45 8.21 -4.03
N PRO A 357 -7.23 7.70 -4.21
CA PRO A 357 -6.11 8.47 -4.79
C PRO A 357 -6.48 9.19 -6.08
N ARG A 358 -7.22 8.53 -6.98
CA ARG A 358 -7.73 9.14 -8.23
C ARG A 358 -8.56 10.39 -7.97
N THR A 359 -9.42 10.36 -6.94
CA THR A 359 -10.24 11.52 -6.57
C THR A 359 -9.38 12.66 -6.04
N LEU A 360 -8.42 12.36 -5.16
CA LEU A 360 -7.50 13.37 -4.63
C LEU A 360 -6.63 13.98 -5.73
N ARG A 361 -6.14 13.17 -6.68
CA ARG A 361 -5.43 13.70 -7.86
C ARG A 361 -6.29 14.70 -8.61
N ARG A 362 -7.48 14.28 -9.02
CA ARG A 362 -8.39 15.12 -9.81
C ARG A 362 -8.77 16.42 -9.11
N TRP A 363 -8.96 16.39 -7.81
CA TRP A 363 -9.48 17.54 -7.07
C TRP A 363 -8.40 18.39 -6.41
N VAL A 364 -7.24 17.82 -6.10
CA VAL A 364 -6.20 18.46 -5.29
C VAL A 364 -4.87 18.57 -6.02
N LEU A 365 -4.32 17.43 -6.49
CA LEU A 365 -2.93 17.37 -6.93
C LEU A 365 -2.71 17.83 -8.38
N VAL A 366 -3.58 17.41 -9.29
CA VAL A 366 -3.43 17.77 -10.71
C VAL A 366 -4.05 19.14 -10.94
N ARG A 367 -3.20 20.15 -11.15
CA ARG A 367 -3.58 21.55 -11.31
C ARG A 367 -2.69 22.22 -12.33
N ASP A 368 -3.30 23.10 -13.11
CA ASP A 368 -2.54 24.05 -13.90
C ASP A 368 -1.93 25.07 -12.95
N ALA A 369 -0.65 25.30 -13.09
CA ALA A 369 0.09 26.25 -12.29
C ALA A 369 1.19 26.92 -13.11
N GLU A 370 1.45 28.19 -12.80
CA GLU A 370 2.64 28.89 -13.27
C GLU A 370 3.75 28.72 -12.23
N LEU A 371 4.98 28.43 -12.69
CA LEU A 371 6.15 28.36 -11.85
C LEU A 371 7.02 29.59 -12.04
N ILE A 372 7.29 30.29 -10.96
CA ILE A 372 8.17 31.45 -10.96
C ILE A 372 9.36 31.14 -10.06
N VAL A 373 10.55 31.13 -10.66
CA VAL A 373 11.79 30.87 -9.93
C VAL A 373 12.45 32.19 -9.56
N THR A 374 12.72 32.38 -8.27
CA THR A 374 13.49 33.52 -7.76
C THR A 374 14.77 33.00 -7.10
N PRO A 375 15.70 33.86 -6.71
CA PRO A 375 16.91 33.47 -5.99
C PRO A 375 16.61 32.65 -4.72
N SER A 376 15.57 33.00 -3.98
CA SER A 376 15.23 32.42 -2.66
C SER A 376 14.00 31.51 -2.68
N HIS A 377 13.12 31.63 -3.68
CA HIS A 377 11.84 30.92 -3.70
C HIS A 377 11.53 30.25 -5.06
N LEU A 378 10.77 29.18 -4.98
CA LEU A 378 9.98 28.64 -6.08
C LEU A 378 8.51 28.97 -5.78
N LEU A 379 7.95 29.90 -6.56
CA LEU A 379 6.53 30.25 -6.44
C LEU A 379 5.72 29.35 -7.36
N VAL A 380 4.68 28.74 -6.81
CA VAL A 380 3.71 27.92 -7.52
C VAL A 380 2.39 28.69 -7.51
N VAL A 381 2.03 29.27 -8.65
CA VAL A 381 0.81 30.07 -8.80
C VAL A 381 -0.27 29.23 -9.41
N LEU A 382 -1.23 28.79 -8.59
CA LEU A 382 -2.34 27.93 -8.99
C LEU A 382 -3.43 28.77 -9.68
N ALA A 383 -4.07 28.21 -10.71
CA ALA A 383 -5.27 28.82 -11.28
C ALA A 383 -6.38 28.85 -10.24
N PHE A 384 -6.98 30.04 -10.04
CA PHE A 384 -8.07 30.22 -9.08
C PHE A 384 -9.38 29.63 -9.59
N ASP A 385 -10.03 28.80 -8.77
CA ASP A 385 -11.36 28.26 -9.00
C ASP A 385 -12.21 28.45 -7.73
N ARG A 386 -13.26 29.27 -7.81
CA ARG A 386 -14.19 29.51 -6.68
C ARG A 386 -14.73 28.24 -6.05
N ARG A 387 -14.95 27.20 -6.86
CA ARG A 387 -15.44 25.90 -6.39
C ARG A 387 -14.43 25.19 -5.49
N ARG A 388 -13.21 25.68 -5.44
CA ARG A 388 -12.09 25.11 -4.69
C ARG A 388 -11.52 26.08 -3.63
N ALA A 389 -12.33 27.03 -3.20
CA ALA A 389 -11.94 27.96 -2.12
C ALA A 389 -11.44 27.24 -0.85
N TRP A 390 -11.89 26.00 -0.63
CA TRP A 390 -11.42 25.14 0.45
C TRP A 390 -9.95 24.73 0.34
N LEU A 391 -9.27 24.95 -0.78
CA LEU A 391 -7.80 24.76 -0.89
C LEU A 391 -7.00 25.89 -0.22
N ARG A 392 -7.60 27.05 0.03
CA ARG A 392 -6.89 28.18 0.66
C ARG A 392 -6.25 27.84 2.00
N PRO A 393 -6.94 27.20 2.96
CA PRO A 393 -6.32 26.80 4.22
C PRO A 393 -5.13 25.84 4.02
N LEU A 394 -5.24 24.93 3.06
CA LEU A 394 -4.15 24.00 2.75
C LEU A 394 -2.92 24.72 2.20
N VAL A 395 -3.11 25.69 1.30
CA VAL A 395 -2.03 26.54 0.77
C VAL A 395 -1.40 27.37 1.89
N GLN A 396 -2.20 27.95 2.78
CA GLN A 396 -1.70 28.71 3.95
C GLN A 396 -0.86 27.80 4.87
N GLN A 397 -1.36 26.61 5.19
CA GLN A 397 -0.63 25.63 5.99
C GLN A 397 0.68 25.22 5.33
N PHE A 398 0.67 25.00 4.01
CA PHE A 398 1.85 24.66 3.24
C PHE A 398 2.89 25.78 3.30
N ASN A 399 2.47 27.02 3.08
CA ASN A 399 3.36 28.18 3.15
C ASN A 399 3.94 28.42 4.55
N ALA A 400 3.14 28.18 5.59
CA ALA A 400 3.60 28.27 6.98
C ALA A 400 4.70 27.22 7.29
N ALA A 401 4.70 26.08 6.62
CA ALA A 401 5.72 25.05 6.79
C ALA A 401 7.09 25.42 6.20
N GLN A 402 7.19 26.47 5.39
CA GLN A 402 8.44 27.00 4.82
C GLN A 402 9.33 25.93 4.18
N ILE A 403 8.73 25.05 3.40
CA ILE A 403 9.41 23.88 2.81
C ILE A 403 10.48 24.35 1.82
N ALA A 404 11.73 23.95 2.06
CA ALA A 404 12.84 24.18 1.14
C ALA A 404 13.09 22.96 0.24
N LEU A 405 13.59 23.21 -0.96
CA LEU A 405 14.04 22.15 -1.89
C LEU A 405 15.57 22.11 -1.92
N PRO A 406 16.20 21.19 -1.16
CA PRO A 406 17.66 21.10 -1.06
C PRO A 406 18.34 20.93 -2.43
N TRP A 407 17.71 20.18 -3.31
CA TRP A 407 18.21 19.92 -4.68
C TRP A 407 18.02 21.07 -5.65
N PHE A 408 17.36 22.15 -5.21
CA PHE A 408 17.12 23.35 -6.02
C PHE A 408 17.69 24.60 -5.35
N GLY A 409 18.87 24.49 -4.76
CA GLY A 409 19.59 25.59 -4.10
C GLY A 409 18.89 26.09 -2.85
N GLU A 410 18.32 25.18 -2.05
CA GLU A 410 17.61 25.47 -0.79
C GLU A 410 16.47 26.49 -0.95
N ARG A 411 15.95 26.67 -2.17
CA ARG A 411 14.81 27.55 -2.40
C ARG A 411 13.59 27.08 -1.65
N ARG A 412 12.91 28.00 -1.00
CA ARG A 412 11.63 27.73 -0.33
C ARG A 412 10.51 27.69 -1.36
N VAL A 413 9.59 26.76 -1.18
CA VAL A 413 8.40 26.67 -2.02
C VAL A 413 7.30 27.51 -1.38
N ALA A 414 6.75 28.44 -2.13
CA ALA A 414 5.57 29.18 -1.76
C ALA A 414 4.47 28.95 -2.81
N MET A 415 3.24 28.80 -2.35
CA MET A 415 2.08 28.58 -3.20
C MET A 415 1.13 29.76 -3.12
N GLY A 416 0.54 30.12 -4.25
CA GLY A 416 -0.48 31.18 -4.33
C GLY A 416 -1.53 30.83 -5.38
N PHE A 417 -2.56 31.66 -5.45
CA PHE A 417 -3.55 31.59 -6.53
C PHE A 417 -3.34 32.73 -7.49
N ALA A 418 -3.44 32.46 -8.79
CA ALA A 418 -3.52 33.50 -9.79
C ALA A 418 -4.70 34.41 -9.41
N ALA A 419 -4.43 35.67 -9.22
CA ALA A 419 -5.48 36.63 -9.03
C ALA A 419 -6.28 36.72 -10.33
N HIS A 420 -7.58 36.45 -10.27
CA HIS A 420 -8.41 37.43 -10.91
C HIS A 420 -8.20 38.67 -10.06
N SER A 421 -7.12 39.38 -10.37
CA SER A 421 -6.64 40.63 -9.79
C SER A 421 -6.88 40.79 -8.27
N GLN A 422 -5.87 41.21 -7.55
CA GLN A 422 -5.91 41.79 -6.22
C GLN A 422 -6.08 40.80 -5.07
N GLN A 423 -5.02 40.42 -4.51
CA GLN A 423 -4.75 39.85 -3.20
C GLN A 423 -4.05 38.46 -3.29
N LEU A 424 -2.81 38.47 -3.70
CA LEU A 424 -1.84 37.65 -2.97
C LEU A 424 -1.85 38.19 -1.54
N PRO A 425 -2.10 37.37 -0.50
CA PRO A 425 -1.91 37.79 0.85
C PRO A 425 -0.46 38.30 1.01
N ASP A 426 -0.20 39.16 1.98
CA ASP A 426 1.00 39.95 2.26
C ASP A 426 2.37 39.23 2.22
N ALA A 427 2.44 38.02 1.85
CA ALA A 427 3.66 37.27 1.53
C ALA A 427 4.03 37.39 0.05
N ARG A 428 3.96 38.59 -0.54
CA ARG A 428 4.83 38.86 -1.70
C ARG A 428 6.25 38.87 -1.15
N PRO A 429 7.08 37.84 -1.45
CA PRO A 429 8.50 38.12 -1.37
C PRO A 429 8.69 39.30 -2.28
N VAL A 430 9.35 40.38 -1.76
CA VAL A 430 9.76 41.46 -2.61
C VAL A 430 10.67 40.88 -3.66
N LEU A 431 10.09 40.61 -4.83
CA LEU A 431 10.85 40.05 -5.93
C LEU A 431 11.85 41.12 -6.33
N PRO A 432 13.15 40.89 -6.26
CA PRO A 432 14.10 41.78 -6.86
C PRO A 432 13.73 41.91 -8.33
N LYS A 433 13.57 43.17 -8.81
CA LYS A 433 13.16 43.48 -10.19
C LYS A 433 14.10 42.93 -11.27
N THR A 434 15.23 42.39 -10.90
CA THR A 434 16.22 41.76 -11.79
C THR A 434 16.76 40.51 -11.14
N ALA A 435 16.28 39.36 -11.57
CA ALA A 435 17.02 38.13 -11.37
C ALA A 435 18.10 38.05 -12.46
N GLU A 436 19.33 38.29 -12.09
CA GLU A 436 20.47 37.92 -12.93
C GLU A 436 20.56 36.38 -12.99
N PHE A 437 19.70 35.80 -13.78
CA PHE A 437 19.94 34.50 -14.39
C PHE A 437 20.12 34.76 -15.88
N GLY A 438 21.25 34.32 -16.40
CA GLY A 438 21.50 34.33 -17.84
C GLY A 438 20.28 33.81 -18.59
N SER A 439 20.23 34.02 -19.89
CA SER A 439 19.13 33.87 -20.85
C SER A 439 18.04 32.76 -20.64
N ASP A 440 18.09 32.04 -19.54
CA ASP A 440 17.17 30.96 -19.16
C ASP A 440 16.07 31.37 -18.16
N SER A 441 15.84 32.71 -17.98
CA SER A 441 14.66 33.19 -17.22
C SER A 441 13.38 33.03 -18.05
N ALA A 442 13.18 31.83 -18.59
CA ALA A 442 11.96 31.47 -19.26
C ALA A 442 10.83 31.39 -18.22
N LYS A 443 9.75 32.15 -18.44
CA LYS A 443 8.45 31.80 -17.91
C LYS A 443 8.19 30.34 -18.27
N LEU A 444 8.25 29.48 -17.28
CA LEU A 444 7.89 28.09 -17.45
C LEU A 444 6.37 27.99 -17.44
N CYS A 445 5.77 28.42 -18.57
CA CYS A 445 4.34 28.28 -18.77
C CYS A 445 4.02 26.86 -19.20
N GLY A 446 3.03 26.28 -18.55
CA GLY A 446 2.30 25.16 -19.07
C GLY A 446 2.90 23.80 -18.75
N GLY A 447 2.32 23.16 -17.85
CA GLY A 447 2.37 21.74 -17.55
C GLY A 447 1.28 21.42 -16.56
N VAL A 448 0.61 20.33 -16.79
CA VAL A 448 -0.36 19.80 -15.82
C VAL A 448 0.38 19.49 -14.53
N TRP A 449 0.05 20.21 -13.48
CA TRP A 449 0.71 20.07 -12.18
C TRP A 449 -0.01 19.14 -11.25
N CYS A 450 0.77 18.46 -10.60
CA CYS A 450 0.43 17.45 -9.64
C CYS A 450 0.65 17.95 -8.22
#